data_4a56a59e98d7ab7697ce653e231f24f6
#
_entry.id   4a56a59e98d7ab7697ce653e231f24f6
#
_cell.length_a   1.000
_cell.length_b   1.000
_cell.length_c   1.000
_cell.angle_alpha   90.00
_cell.angle_beta   90.00
_cell.angle_gamma   90.00
#
_symmetry.space_group_name_H-M   'P 1'
#
loop_
_entity.id
_entity.type
_entity.pdbx_description
1 polymer ?
#
loop_
_entity_poly.entity_id
_entity_poly.type
_entity_poly.pdbx_seq_one_letter_code
_entity_poly.pdbx_strand_id
1 'polypeptide(L)'
;MHLNRRQFLGGGLAGASLVLAACGNRSSTGPTSSVAPTPKPIRQPGSLPWPDLPAGSDQVPEIEHIVVVMMENHSFDNVLGLIGRGDGFTVGSDGRPTATNPDGHGNDVHAFHMPTDCQTTGVRNDWTAGHEAYDGGTNQGFVTSSTAEAMGYFTRDDLPFTCGMASVFPIADRYFCSAIAQTDPNRRYLISGTSLGLIDDSFPLDLPPNGVIYEQFDKHGITWRDYYSSAPTLGVYLPYLEEGNPLSKGVAKIDQFYADAAAGHLPAYCLVEPDYNRSSEEDPQDIQFGDQFLGGVVNAVMSSPNWPTTMLIWT
;
A
#
# COMPACT_ATOMS: atom_id res chain seq x y z
N MET A 1 -15.53 -18.63 -11.79
CA MET A 1 -14.50 -19.22 -12.67
C MET A 1 -13.18 -18.67 -12.16
N HIS A 2 -12.41 -19.44 -11.39
CA HIS A 2 -11.16 -18.94 -10.84
C HIS A 2 -10.12 -18.92 -11.96
N LEU A 3 -9.65 -17.73 -12.32
CA LEU A 3 -8.50 -17.57 -13.20
C LEU A 3 -7.25 -18.02 -12.44
N ASN A 4 -6.52 -18.98 -12.97
CA ASN A 4 -5.22 -19.35 -12.41
C ASN A 4 -4.13 -18.37 -12.87
N ARG A 5 -2.99 -18.35 -12.16
CA ARG A 5 -1.82 -17.49 -12.42
C ARG A 5 -1.45 -17.36 -13.91
N ARG A 6 -1.52 -18.46 -14.67
CA ARG A 6 -1.17 -18.51 -16.10
C ARG A 6 -2.22 -17.84 -17.00
N GLN A 7 -3.49 -17.87 -16.60
CA GLN A 7 -4.58 -17.28 -17.39
C GLN A 7 -4.61 -15.75 -17.25
N PHE A 8 -4.25 -15.22 -16.09
CA PHE A 8 -4.15 -13.77 -15.87
C PHE A 8 -3.00 -13.14 -16.69
N LEU A 9 -1.81 -13.77 -16.68
CA LEU A 9 -0.65 -13.29 -17.44
C LEU A 9 -0.79 -13.51 -18.96
N GLY A 10 -1.56 -14.51 -19.40
CA GLY A 10 -1.80 -14.77 -20.82
C GLY A 10 -2.82 -13.84 -21.47
N GLY A 11 -3.77 -13.31 -20.70
CA GLY A 11 -4.81 -12.41 -21.21
C GLY A 11 -4.33 -10.97 -21.47
N GLY A 12 -3.33 -10.51 -20.74
CA GLY A 12 -2.80 -9.14 -20.87
C GLY A 12 -1.93 -8.90 -22.11
N LEU A 13 -1.36 -9.94 -22.69
CA LEU A 13 -0.48 -9.82 -23.87
C LEU A 13 -1.20 -9.78 -25.20
N ALA A 14 -2.46 -10.20 -25.27
CA ALA A 14 -3.24 -10.19 -26.51
C ALA A 14 -3.87 -8.83 -26.87
N GLY A 15 -3.95 -7.90 -25.90
CA GLY A 15 -4.53 -6.57 -26.10
C GLY A 15 -3.56 -5.51 -26.64
N ALA A 16 -2.26 -5.75 -26.54
CA ALA A 16 -1.24 -4.74 -26.91
C ALA A 16 -0.85 -4.73 -28.40
N SER A 17 -1.33 -5.68 -29.22
CA SER A 17 -0.91 -5.83 -30.61
C SER A 17 -1.77 -5.10 -31.64
N LEU A 18 -2.79 -4.35 -31.26
CA LEU A 18 -3.75 -3.72 -32.17
C LEU A 18 -3.72 -2.19 -32.25
N VAL A 19 -2.72 -1.53 -31.67
CA VAL A 19 -2.61 -0.03 -31.71
C VAL A 19 -1.45 0.47 -32.59
N LEU A 20 -0.74 -0.36 -33.32
CA LEU A 20 0.41 0.04 -34.14
C LEU A 20 0.17 0.15 -35.67
N ALA A 21 -1.10 0.28 -36.10
CA ALA A 21 -1.38 0.41 -37.55
C ALA A 21 -2.23 1.63 -37.91
N ALA A 22 -1.84 2.83 -37.40
CA ALA A 22 -2.41 4.10 -37.91
C ALA A 22 -1.43 5.26 -37.74
N CYS A 23 -0.26 5.21 -38.39
CA CYS A 23 0.55 6.38 -38.67
C CYS A 23 0.68 6.55 -40.19
N GLY A 24 -0.34 7.09 -40.78
CA GLY A 24 -0.30 7.69 -42.14
C GLY A 24 0.22 9.10 -42.08
N ASN A 25 1.22 9.33 -42.87
CA ASN A 25 1.90 10.58 -43.26
C ASN A 25 1.05 11.84 -43.14
N ARG A 26 1.47 12.81 -42.32
CA ARG A 26 1.12 14.21 -42.47
C ARG A 26 2.31 15.12 -42.17
N SER A 27 2.49 16.03 -43.12
CA SER A 27 3.52 17.03 -43.29
C SER A 27 3.74 17.95 -42.08
N SER A 28 4.98 18.36 -41.95
CA SER A 28 5.54 19.36 -41.04
C SER A 28 4.75 20.69 -40.98
N THR A 29 4.33 21.05 -39.78
CA THR A 29 4.16 22.46 -39.40
C THR A 29 4.75 22.64 -38.00
N GLY A 30 5.54 23.66 -37.83
CA GLY A 30 6.39 24.20 -36.82
C GLY A 30 6.31 23.77 -35.33
N PRO A 31 7.31 24.09 -34.52
CA PRO A 31 7.41 23.65 -33.14
C PRO A 31 6.33 24.33 -32.29
N THR A 32 5.30 23.60 -31.91
CA THR A 32 4.45 23.99 -30.80
C THR A 32 5.28 23.79 -29.52
N SER A 33 5.70 24.89 -28.93
CA SER A 33 6.28 24.96 -27.60
C SER A 33 5.29 24.30 -26.63
N SER A 34 5.57 23.08 -26.24
CA SER A 34 4.86 22.46 -25.11
C SER A 34 5.31 23.19 -23.85
N VAL A 35 4.50 24.13 -23.39
CA VAL A 35 4.66 24.70 -22.05
C VAL A 35 4.50 23.54 -21.07
N ALA A 36 5.58 23.20 -20.36
CA ALA A 36 5.53 22.22 -19.29
C ALA A 36 4.42 22.64 -18.30
N PRO A 37 3.57 21.73 -17.85
CA PRO A 37 2.52 22.07 -16.90
C PRO A 37 3.16 22.70 -15.67
N THR A 38 2.70 23.89 -15.30
CA THR A 38 3.14 24.59 -14.09
C THR A 38 2.89 23.66 -12.90
N PRO A 39 3.90 23.36 -12.07
CA PRO A 39 3.70 22.53 -10.89
C PRO A 39 2.57 23.11 -10.04
N LYS A 40 1.58 22.27 -9.71
CA LYS A 40 0.52 22.69 -8.78
C LYS A 40 1.18 23.05 -7.44
N PRO A 41 0.80 24.17 -6.81
CA PRO A 41 1.37 24.53 -5.51
C PRO A 41 1.09 23.42 -4.49
N ILE A 42 2.11 23.13 -3.66
CA ILE A 42 1.96 22.20 -2.54
C ILE A 42 0.90 22.79 -1.59
N ARG A 43 -0.11 22.01 -1.29
CA ARG A 43 -1.19 22.44 -0.42
C ARG A 43 -0.69 22.53 1.02
N GLN A 44 -1.20 23.52 1.74
CA GLN A 44 -0.89 23.68 3.17
C GLN A 44 -1.60 22.60 3.99
N PRO A 45 -1.01 22.15 5.11
CA PRO A 45 -1.67 21.26 6.05
C PRO A 45 -3.05 21.80 6.45
N GLY A 46 -4.06 20.93 6.47
CA GLY A 46 -5.44 21.29 6.83
C GLY A 46 -6.24 22.00 5.73
N SER A 47 -5.65 22.27 4.56
CA SER A 47 -6.43 22.81 3.43
C SER A 47 -7.34 21.72 2.85
N LEU A 48 -8.56 22.11 2.46
CA LEU A 48 -9.47 21.21 1.73
C LEU A 48 -8.88 20.83 0.36
N PRO A 49 -9.13 19.61 -0.12
CA PRO A 49 -8.71 19.18 -1.47
C PRO A 49 -9.20 20.10 -2.58
N TRP A 50 -10.39 20.64 -2.45
CA TRP A 50 -11.01 21.61 -3.34
C TRP A 50 -11.60 22.76 -2.50
N PRO A 51 -10.79 23.76 -2.11
CA PRO A 51 -11.24 24.80 -1.17
C PRO A 51 -12.39 25.67 -1.70
N ASP A 52 -12.57 25.73 -3.01
CA ASP A 52 -13.61 26.49 -3.67
C ASP A 52 -14.95 25.73 -3.78
N LEU A 53 -14.99 24.49 -3.36
CA LEU A 53 -16.18 23.66 -3.38
C LEU A 53 -16.72 23.42 -1.96
N PRO A 54 -18.03 23.28 -1.79
CA PRO A 54 -18.61 22.89 -0.51
C PRO A 54 -18.00 21.57 0.00
N ALA A 55 -17.84 21.44 1.31
CA ALA A 55 -17.43 20.19 1.93
C ALA A 55 -18.42 19.08 1.55
N GLY A 56 -17.89 17.89 1.21
CA GLY A 56 -18.70 16.75 0.76
C GLY A 56 -19.09 16.78 -0.71
N SER A 57 -18.60 17.75 -1.50
CA SER A 57 -18.78 17.71 -2.96
C SER A 57 -18.05 16.51 -3.55
N ASP A 58 -18.80 15.63 -4.21
CA ASP A 58 -18.24 14.49 -4.93
C ASP A 58 -17.48 14.98 -6.17
N GLN A 59 -16.21 14.58 -6.28
CA GLN A 59 -15.32 14.98 -7.37
C GLN A 59 -14.97 13.82 -8.29
N VAL A 60 -15.34 12.60 -7.93
CA VAL A 60 -15.11 11.38 -8.71
C VAL A 60 -16.36 10.50 -8.62
N PRO A 61 -17.51 10.97 -9.14
CA PRO A 61 -18.79 10.28 -9.00
C PRO A 61 -18.83 8.89 -9.68
N GLU A 62 -17.84 8.59 -10.51
CA GLU A 62 -17.69 7.28 -11.14
C GLU A 62 -17.21 6.21 -10.15
N ILE A 63 -16.68 6.60 -8.99
CA ILE A 63 -16.19 5.69 -7.95
C ILE A 63 -17.22 5.60 -6.83
N GLU A 64 -17.85 4.45 -6.71
CA GLU A 64 -18.85 4.15 -5.67
C GLU A 64 -18.25 3.34 -4.52
N HIS A 65 -17.13 2.64 -4.77
CA HIS A 65 -16.47 1.76 -3.81
C HIS A 65 -14.99 2.05 -3.74
N ILE A 66 -14.46 2.19 -2.54
CA ILE A 66 -13.02 2.29 -2.25
C ILE A 66 -12.64 1.08 -1.42
N VAL A 67 -11.76 0.23 -1.96
CA VAL A 67 -11.20 -0.92 -1.26
C VAL A 67 -9.73 -0.64 -0.97
N VAL A 68 -9.37 -0.60 0.30
CA VAL A 68 -7.98 -0.44 0.77
C VAL A 68 -7.50 -1.76 1.34
N VAL A 69 -6.38 -2.26 0.84
CA VAL A 69 -5.67 -3.42 1.39
C VAL A 69 -4.42 -2.90 2.06
N MET A 70 -4.25 -3.15 3.34
CA MET A 70 -3.06 -2.71 4.07
C MET A 70 -2.20 -3.90 4.44
N MET A 71 -1.02 -3.98 3.80
CA MET A 71 0.00 -4.97 4.08
C MET A 71 1.04 -4.42 5.07
N GLU A 72 2.12 -5.13 5.31
CA GLU A 72 3.07 -4.75 6.37
C GLU A 72 4.53 -4.75 5.93
N ASN A 73 5.27 -3.85 6.56
CA ASN A 73 6.71 -3.80 6.80
C ASN A 73 7.66 -3.87 5.60
N HIS A 74 7.22 -3.62 4.38
CA HIS A 74 8.12 -3.57 3.24
C HIS A 74 8.16 -2.20 2.60
N SER A 75 9.37 -1.75 2.24
CA SER A 75 9.55 -0.52 1.48
C SER A 75 9.31 -0.75 -0.01
N PHE A 76 9.09 0.35 -0.74
CA PHE A 76 9.01 0.31 -2.21
C PHE A 76 10.24 -0.38 -2.83
N ASP A 77 11.44 -0.03 -2.39
CA ASP A 77 12.67 -0.60 -2.92
C ASP A 77 12.81 -2.08 -2.63
N ASN A 78 12.36 -2.53 -1.46
CA ASN A 78 12.45 -3.95 -1.09
C ASN A 78 11.59 -4.84 -2.02
N VAL A 79 10.37 -4.42 -2.37
CA VAL A 79 9.44 -5.23 -3.17
C VAL A 79 9.35 -4.83 -4.64
N LEU A 80 9.55 -3.56 -4.97
CA LEU A 80 9.37 -3.00 -6.32
C LEU A 80 10.59 -2.26 -6.86
N GLY A 81 11.69 -2.18 -6.11
CA GLY A 81 12.88 -1.39 -6.48
C GLY A 81 13.51 -1.77 -7.83
N LEU A 82 13.27 -2.97 -8.34
CA LEU A 82 13.80 -3.46 -9.61
C LEU A 82 12.77 -3.60 -10.75
N ILE A 83 11.55 -3.07 -10.59
CA ILE A 83 10.53 -3.20 -11.66
C ILE A 83 10.78 -2.30 -12.88
N GLY A 84 11.76 -1.41 -12.82
CA GLY A 84 12.09 -0.47 -13.91
C GLY A 84 11.09 0.68 -14.07
N ARG A 85 10.28 0.96 -13.06
CA ARG A 85 9.31 2.07 -12.97
C ARG A 85 9.40 2.71 -11.60
N GLY A 86 9.06 4.01 -11.55
CA GLY A 86 9.07 4.77 -10.31
C GLY A 86 10.49 5.09 -9.84
N ASP A 87 10.61 5.50 -8.59
CA ASP A 87 11.85 5.93 -7.93
C ASP A 87 12.49 4.75 -7.18
N GLY A 88 12.82 3.68 -7.93
CA GLY A 88 13.46 2.49 -7.41
C GLY A 88 14.99 2.53 -7.48
N PHE A 89 15.63 1.35 -7.42
CA PHE A 89 17.08 1.25 -7.44
C PHE A 89 17.72 1.81 -8.72
N THR A 90 18.80 2.55 -8.55
CA THR A 90 19.79 2.76 -9.62
C THR A 90 20.56 1.45 -9.86
N VAL A 91 20.57 1.00 -11.11
CA VAL A 91 21.19 -0.27 -11.51
C VAL A 91 22.53 0.00 -12.20
N GLY A 92 23.57 -0.70 -11.78
CA GLY A 92 24.91 -0.63 -12.36
C GLY A 92 24.99 -1.34 -13.71
N SER A 93 26.15 -1.25 -14.35
CA SER A 93 26.42 -1.91 -15.65
C SER A 93 26.41 -3.43 -15.57
N ASP A 94 26.53 -3.99 -14.37
CA ASP A 94 26.44 -5.42 -14.06
C ASP A 94 25.00 -5.92 -13.82
N GLY A 95 24.01 -5.01 -13.91
CA GLY A 95 22.59 -5.31 -13.69
C GLY A 95 22.19 -5.38 -12.23
N ARG A 96 23.05 -4.97 -11.29
CA ARG A 96 22.76 -4.98 -9.84
C ARG A 96 22.47 -3.59 -9.31
N PRO A 97 21.66 -3.46 -8.23
CA PRO A 97 21.51 -2.20 -7.53
C PRO A 97 22.87 -1.67 -7.06
N THR A 98 23.02 -0.33 -7.16
CA THR A 98 24.24 0.35 -6.69
C THR A 98 24.11 0.85 -5.25
N ALA A 99 22.93 0.70 -4.64
CA ALA A 99 22.66 1.15 -3.27
C ALA A 99 23.57 0.42 -2.26
N THR A 100 24.12 1.18 -1.32
CA THR A 100 24.94 0.69 -0.22
C THR A 100 24.55 1.37 1.09
N ASN A 101 24.86 0.71 2.20
CA ASN A 101 24.68 1.25 3.53
C ASN A 101 25.85 0.82 4.44
N PRO A 102 26.42 1.71 5.26
CA PRO A 102 27.56 1.36 6.09
C PRO A 102 27.20 0.34 7.19
N ASP A 103 28.12 -0.59 7.46
CA ASP A 103 27.97 -1.61 8.52
C ASP A 103 28.40 -1.15 9.91
N GLY A 104 28.88 0.09 10.04
CA GLY A 104 29.45 0.65 11.28
C GLY A 104 30.87 0.16 11.59
N HIS A 105 31.44 -0.72 10.79
CA HIS A 105 32.79 -1.30 10.96
C HIS A 105 33.76 -0.86 9.84
N GLY A 106 33.32 0.05 8.99
CA GLY A 106 34.13 0.61 7.90
C GLY A 106 33.95 -0.08 6.56
N ASN A 107 32.93 -0.94 6.42
CA ASN A 107 32.56 -1.52 5.13
C ASN A 107 31.15 -1.09 4.73
N ASP A 108 30.85 -1.22 3.45
CA ASP A 108 29.52 -1.01 2.89
C ASP A 108 28.83 -2.34 2.60
N VAL A 109 27.59 -2.46 3.05
CA VAL A 109 26.68 -3.55 2.65
C VAL A 109 25.94 -3.10 1.40
N HIS A 110 26.13 -3.81 0.29
CA HIS A 110 25.42 -3.57 -0.94
C HIS A 110 24.01 -4.18 -0.89
N ALA A 111 23.07 -3.56 -1.57
CA ALA A 111 21.75 -4.17 -1.78
C ALA A 111 21.91 -5.53 -2.47
N PHE A 112 21.18 -6.53 -2.01
CA PHE A 112 21.28 -7.91 -2.47
C PHE A 112 19.90 -8.57 -2.60
N HIS A 113 19.80 -9.51 -3.55
CA HIS A 113 18.60 -10.33 -3.66
C HIS A 113 18.50 -11.25 -2.45
N MET A 114 17.32 -11.25 -1.80
CA MET A 114 17.07 -12.09 -0.64
C MET A 114 17.29 -13.56 -1.00
N PRO A 115 18.04 -14.31 -0.18
CA PRO A 115 18.36 -15.72 -0.47
C PRO A 115 17.17 -16.66 -0.21
N THR A 116 16.12 -16.17 0.39
CA THR A 116 14.89 -16.92 0.75
C THR A 116 13.70 -15.98 0.76
N ASP A 117 12.50 -16.51 0.61
CA ASP A 117 11.25 -15.77 0.68
C ASP A 117 10.86 -15.37 2.11
N CYS A 118 11.63 -15.81 3.12
CA CYS A 118 11.45 -15.46 4.53
C CYS A 118 12.66 -14.68 5.03
N GLN A 119 12.43 -13.59 5.75
CA GLN A 119 13.47 -12.98 6.56
C GLN A 119 13.66 -13.77 7.86
N THR A 120 14.92 -13.93 8.28
CA THR A 120 15.22 -14.83 9.42
C THR A 120 15.48 -14.07 10.71
N THR A 121 15.96 -12.84 10.62
CA THR A 121 16.38 -12.04 11.79
C THR A 121 15.43 -10.90 12.12
N GLY A 122 14.48 -10.61 11.24
CA GLY A 122 13.58 -9.46 11.35
C GLY A 122 14.31 -8.11 11.22
N VAL A 123 13.88 -7.28 10.30
CA VAL A 123 14.36 -5.91 10.18
C VAL A 123 13.62 -5.05 11.20
N ARG A 124 14.35 -4.26 12.01
CA ARG A 124 13.71 -3.44 13.03
C ARG A 124 12.92 -2.29 12.41
N ASN A 125 11.68 -2.13 12.86
CA ASN A 125 10.72 -1.11 12.43
C ASN A 125 10.24 -0.21 13.58
N ASP A 126 10.83 -0.36 14.78
CA ASP A 126 10.45 0.46 15.92
C ASP A 126 10.90 1.94 15.72
N TRP A 127 10.32 2.85 16.52
CA TRP A 127 10.57 4.28 16.46
C TRP A 127 12.06 4.62 16.46
N THR A 128 12.83 4.02 17.36
CA THR A 128 14.25 4.31 17.50
C THR A 128 15.03 3.86 16.28
N ALA A 129 14.84 2.62 15.86
CA ALA A 129 15.50 2.07 14.67
C ALA A 129 15.14 2.82 13.39
N GLY A 130 13.87 3.19 13.22
CA GLY A 130 13.42 3.97 12.05
C GLY A 130 14.08 5.35 11.99
N HIS A 131 14.23 6.05 13.13
CA HIS A 131 14.92 7.35 13.18
C HIS A 131 16.43 7.23 13.00
N GLU A 132 17.04 6.17 13.52
CA GLU A 132 18.44 5.85 13.27
C GLU A 132 18.69 5.50 11.80
N ALA A 133 17.78 4.73 11.17
CA ALA A 133 17.86 4.42 9.75
C ALA A 133 17.74 5.66 8.86
N TYR A 134 16.82 6.58 9.22
CA TYR A 134 16.65 7.86 8.54
C TYR A 134 17.90 8.75 8.61
N ASP A 135 18.62 8.71 9.74
CA ASP A 135 19.91 9.39 9.96
C ASP A 135 19.92 10.85 9.45
N GLY A 136 18.98 11.65 9.93
CA GLY A 136 18.84 13.05 9.54
C GLY A 136 18.56 13.31 8.06
N GLY A 137 18.09 12.31 7.32
CA GLY A 137 17.77 12.38 5.90
C GLY A 137 18.83 11.79 4.97
N THR A 138 19.94 11.26 5.51
CA THR A 138 20.97 10.60 4.71
C THR A 138 20.59 9.19 4.33
N ASN A 139 19.67 8.55 5.08
CA ASN A 139 19.27 7.16 4.95
C ASN A 139 20.46 6.18 5.03
N GLN A 140 21.48 6.51 5.84
CA GLN A 140 22.69 5.71 5.97
C GLN A 140 22.72 4.83 7.22
N GLY A 141 21.60 4.75 7.95
CA GLY A 141 21.52 4.01 9.20
C GLY A 141 20.80 2.65 9.11
N PHE A 142 20.38 2.17 7.96
CA PHE A 142 19.57 0.95 7.84
C PHE A 142 20.25 -0.30 8.41
N VAL A 143 21.53 -0.51 8.08
CA VAL A 143 22.27 -1.68 8.56
C VAL A 143 22.64 -1.52 10.02
N THR A 144 23.08 -0.32 10.44
CA THR A 144 23.55 -0.07 11.81
C THR A 144 22.43 -0.04 12.84
N SER A 145 21.22 0.36 12.45
CA SER A 145 20.04 0.36 13.32
C SER A 145 19.35 -1.01 13.40
N SER A 146 19.64 -1.89 12.46
CA SER A 146 18.98 -3.18 12.32
C SER A 146 19.96 -4.31 11.97
N THR A 147 19.92 -4.83 10.78
CA THR A 147 20.80 -5.90 10.27
C THR A 147 21.12 -5.68 8.79
N ALA A 148 22.03 -6.48 8.23
CA ALA A 148 22.31 -6.47 6.80
C ALA A 148 21.08 -6.81 5.93
N GLU A 149 20.08 -7.53 6.46
CA GLU A 149 18.82 -7.86 5.76
C GLU A 149 18.02 -6.62 5.38
N ALA A 150 18.22 -5.48 6.06
CA ALA A 150 17.62 -4.19 5.67
C ALA A 150 18.04 -3.73 4.26
N MET A 151 19.09 -4.33 3.67
CA MET A 151 19.53 -4.09 2.29
C MET A 151 19.05 -5.19 1.31
N GLY A 152 18.22 -6.11 1.78
CA GLY A 152 17.64 -7.15 0.95
C GLY A 152 16.54 -6.60 0.03
N TYR A 153 16.37 -7.22 -1.13
CA TYR A 153 15.23 -6.94 -2.03
C TYR A 153 14.71 -8.23 -2.65
N PHE A 154 13.45 -8.18 -3.06
CA PHE A 154 12.78 -9.24 -3.81
C PHE A 154 12.67 -8.86 -5.28
N THR A 155 12.39 -9.85 -6.11
CA THR A 155 12.30 -9.70 -7.56
C THR A 155 10.92 -10.17 -8.07
N ARG A 156 10.71 -10.04 -9.37
CA ARG A 156 9.51 -10.56 -10.02
C ARG A 156 9.35 -12.08 -9.89
N ASP A 157 10.45 -12.80 -9.73
CA ASP A 157 10.38 -14.26 -9.57
C ASP A 157 9.87 -14.65 -8.19
N ASP A 158 10.16 -13.82 -7.18
CA ASP A 158 9.70 -14.01 -5.79
C ASP A 158 8.25 -13.53 -5.64
N LEU A 159 7.91 -12.35 -6.18
CA LEU A 159 6.62 -11.67 -6.07
C LEU A 159 5.95 -11.45 -7.45
N PRO A 160 5.59 -12.53 -8.16
CA PRO A 160 5.10 -12.42 -9.53
C PRO A 160 3.78 -11.67 -9.65
N PHE A 161 2.90 -11.73 -8.64
CA PHE A 161 1.62 -11.02 -8.67
C PHE A 161 1.84 -9.53 -8.43
N THR A 162 2.47 -9.14 -7.33
CA THR A 162 2.73 -7.73 -6.98
C THR A 162 3.50 -7.00 -8.08
N CYS A 163 4.62 -7.57 -8.55
CA CYS A 163 5.39 -7.01 -9.66
C CYS A 163 4.61 -6.99 -10.99
N GLY A 164 3.75 -7.98 -11.22
CA GLY A 164 2.86 -8.04 -12.38
C GLY A 164 1.87 -6.87 -12.40
N MET A 165 1.20 -6.63 -11.28
CA MET A 165 0.26 -5.53 -11.11
C MET A 165 0.95 -4.17 -11.21
N ALA A 166 2.06 -3.99 -10.51
CA ALA A 166 2.86 -2.75 -10.55
C ALA A 166 3.42 -2.43 -11.94
N SER A 167 3.50 -3.41 -12.85
CA SER A 167 3.91 -3.18 -14.23
C SER A 167 2.81 -2.59 -15.11
N VAL A 168 1.54 -2.72 -14.72
CA VAL A 168 0.36 -2.38 -15.54
C VAL A 168 -0.42 -1.22 -14.93
N PHE A 169 -0.62 -1.23 -13.62
CA PHE A 169 -1.41 -0.22 -12.90
C PHE A 169 -0.56 0.94 -12.38
N PRO A 170 -1.18 2.06 -11.97
CA PRO A 170 -0.47 3.15 -11.31
C PRO A 170 0.24 2.69 -10.04
N ILE A 171 1.41 3.25 -9.77
CA ILE A 171 2.19 3.05 -8.55
C ILE A 171 2.43 4.38 -7.86
N ALA A 172 2.51 4.35 -6.53
CA ALA A 172 2.84 5.48 -5.67
C ALA A 172 4.22 5.27 -5.06
N ASP A 173 5.27 5.54 -5.84
CA ASP A 173 6.68 5.30 -5.50
C ASP A 173 7.25 6.26 -4.44
N ARG A 174 6.46 7.25 -4.02
CA ARG A 174 6.78 8.21 -2.93
C ARG A 174 5.63 8.33 -1.95
N TYR A 175 4.96 7.23 -1.66
CA TYR A 175 4.00 7.14 -0.58
C TYR A 175 4.74 6.81 0.72
N PHE A 176 4.63 7.71 1.70
CA PHE A 176 5.33 7.58 2.97
C PHE A 176 4.35 7.34 4.10
N CYS A 177 4.79 6.61 5.13
CA CYS A 177 4.04 6.46 6.37
C CYS A 177 3.84 7.82 7.05
N SER A 178 2.79 7.93 7.86
CA SER A 178 2.47 9.16 8.58
C SER A 178 3.44 9.43 9.74
N ALA A 179 4.02 8.38 10.31
CA ALA A 179 5.03 8.43 11.34
C ALA A 179 6.13 7.40 11.07
N ILE A 180 7.39 7.75 11.35
CA ILE A 180 8.51 6.79 11.36
C ILE A 180 8.37 5.95 12.63
N ALA A 181 7.45 5.01 12.63
CA ALA A 181 7.04 4.20 13.78
C ALA A 181 6.44 2.87 13.29
N GLN A 182 6.12 2.01 14.24
CA GLN A 182 5.52 0.69 14.02
C GLN A 182 4.12 0.74 13.42
N THR A 183 3.52 -0.43 13.33
CA THR A 183 2.22 -0.72 12.73
C THR A 183 1.08 0.11 13.31
N ASP A 184 0.83 0.02 14.60
CA ASP A 184 -0.35 0.63 15.23
C ASP A 184 -0.38 2.15 15.17
N PRO A 185 0.73 2.90 15.40
CA PRO A 185 0.76 4.33 15.17
C PRO A 185 0.30 4.73 13.77
N ASN A 186 0.76 4.03 12.73
CA ASN A 186 0.41 4.34 11.34
C ASN A 186 -1.04 3.94 11.01
N ARG A 187 -1.54 2.84 11.55
CA ARG A 187 -2.97 2.46 11.44
C ARG A 187 -3.88 3.46 12.16
N ARG A 188 -3.46 3.98 13.32
CA ARG A 188 -4.17 5.09 13.99
C ARG A 188 -4.22 6.33 13.13
N TYR A 189 -3.11 6.70 12.47
CA TYR A 189 -3.14 7.82 11.51
C TYR A 189 -4.10 7.57 10.36
N LEU A 190 -4.18 6.35 9.82
CA LEU A 190 -5.12 6.00 8.76
C LEU A 190 -6.57 6.26 9.15
N ILE A 191 -6.97 5.86 10.36
CA ILE A 191 -8.40 5.91 10.76
C ILE A 191 -8.77 7.10 11.62
N SER A 192 -7.81 7.82 12.25
CA SER A 192 -8.12 8.96 13.14
C SER A 192 -7.29 10.21 12.90
N GLY A 193 -6.27 10.14 12.00
CA GLY A 193 -5.37 11.27 11.73
C GLY A 193 -4.40 11.59 12.89
N THR A 194 -4.30 10.72 13.90
CA THR A 194 -3.40 10.88 15.06
C THR A 194 -3.07 9.54 15.69
N SER A 195 -1.84 9.40 16.18
CA SER A 195 -1.46 8.27 17.05
C SER A 195 -1.64 8.56 18.54
N LEU A 196 -2.19 9.73 18.92
CA LEU A 196 -2.25 10.24 20.30
C LEU A 196 -0.86 10.39 20.95
N GLY A 197 0.18 10.57 20.14
CA GLY A 197 1.57 10.66 20.60
C GLY A 197 2.20 9.31 20.92
N LEU A 198 1.50 8.19 20.70
CA LEU A 198 2.10 6.86 20.82
C LEU A 198 3.02 6.59 19.63
N ILE A 199 4.17 6.01 19.94
CA ILE A 199 5.25 5.71 19.00
C ILE A 199 5.49 4.20 18.84
N ASP A 200 4.68 3.40 19.50
CA ASP A 200 4.73 1.94 19.52
C ASP A 200 3.32 1.32 19.45
N ASP A 201 3.23 0.01 19.49
CA ASP A 201 1.97 -0.74 19.39
C ASP A 201 1.22 -0.84 20.73
N SER A 202 1.54 -0.01 21.70
CA SER A 202 0.78 0.10 22.96
C SER A 202 -0.63 0.61 22.68
N PHE A 203 -1.61 0.03 23.36
CA PHE A 203 -3.00 0.50 23.25
C PHE A 203 -3.18 1.84 24.00
N PRO A 204 -3.82 2.84 23.35
CA PRO A 204 -4.10 4.11 24.00
C PRO A 204 -5.15 3.93 25.10
N LEU A 205 -5.01 4.72 26.18
CA LEU A 205 -6.00 4.80 27.26
C LEU A 205 -7.21 5.64 26.85
N ASP A 206 -6.98 6.60 25.95
CA ASP A 206 -8.00 7.55 25.49
C ASP A 206 -8.37 7.28 24.04
N LEU A 207 -9.60 7.63 23.68
CA LEU A 207 -10.05 7.67 22.30
C LEU A 207 -9.58 8.95 21.61
N PRO A 208 -9.42 8.94 20.26
CA PRO A 208 -9.01 10.12 19.54
C PRO A 208 -10.06 11.25 19.69
N PRO A 209 -9.63 12.50 19.92
CA PRO A 209 -10.54 13.59 20.27
C PRO A 209 -11.57 13.93 19.17
N ASN A 210 -11.23 13.64 17.93
CA ASN A 210 -12.11 13.84 16.76
C ASN A 210 -12.80 12.54 16.31
N GLY A 211 -12.67 11.46 17.08
CA GLY A 211 -13.17 10.14 16.71
C GLY A 211 -12.37 9.50 15.58
N VAL A 212 -12.93 8.47 14.98
CA VAL A 212 -12.35 7.74 13.84
C VAL A 212 -13.18 8.01 12.57
N ILE A 213 -12.59 7.75 11.41
CA ILE A 213 -13.23 7.98 10.10
C ILE A 213 -14.56 7.22 9.98
N TYR A 214 -14.68 6.06 10.61
CA TYR A 214 -15.90 5.26 10.59
C TYR A 214 -17.10 5.96 11.24
N GLU A 215 -16.87 6.77 12.30
CA GLU A 215 -17.93 7.61 12.88
C GLU A 215 -18.37 8.70 11.90
N GLN A 216 -17.45 9.22 11.09
CA GLN A 216 -17.81 10.17 10.04
C GLN A 216 -18.58 9.49 8.91
N PHE A 217 -18.21 8.26 8.55
CA PHE A 217 -18.96 7.48 7.57
C PHE A 217 -20.41 7.26 8.04
N ASP A 218 -20.61 6.80 9.26
CA ASP A 218 -21.96 6.63 9.85
C ASP A 218 -22.75 7.92 9.85
N LYS A 219 -22.13 9.03 10.27
CA LYS A 219 -22.75 10.35 10.32
C LYS A 219 -23.22 10.83 8.93
N HIS A 220 -22.53 10.45 7.88
CA HIS A 220 -22.83 10.83 6.51
C HIS A 220 -23.56 9.74 5.71
N GLY A 221 -23.94 8.64 6.35
CA GLY A 221 -24.66 7.53 5.69
C GLY A 221 -23.81 6.77 4.67
N ILE A 222 -22.47 6.83 4.80
CA ILE A 222 -21.53 6.10 3.95
C ILE A 222 -21.37 4.69 4.53
N THR A 223 -21.66 3.69 3.71
CA THR A 223 -21.50 2.28 4.13
C THR A 223 -20.03 1.92 4.19
N TRP A 224 -19.64 1.14 5.21
CA TRP A 224 -18.26 0.74 5.40
C TRP A 224 -18.13 -0.62 6.06
N ARG A 225 -16.98 -1.27 5.87
CA ARG A 225 -16.54 -2.47 6.55
C ARG A 225 -15.03 -2.48 6.75
N ASP A 226 -14.61 -2.98 7.91
CA ASP A 226 -13.25 -3.38 8.23
C ASP A 226 -13.21 -4.91 8.21
N TYR A 227 -12.79 -5.47 7.08
CA TYR A 227 -12.71 -6.93 6.88
C TYR A 227 -11.35 -7.44 7.32
N TYR A 228 -11.31 -8.46 8.13
CA TYR A 228 -10.06 -8.94 8.70
C TYR A 228 -9.92 -10.46 8.70
N SER A 229 -8.68 -10.93 8.59
CA SER A 229 -8.34 -12.35 8.76
C SER A 229 -8.06 -12.65 10.24
N SER A 230 -7.08 -12.00 10.86
CA SER A 230 -6.74 -12.17 12.28
C SER A 230 -7.31 -11.08 13.18
N ALA A 231 -7.02 -9.82 12.90
CA ALA A 231 -7.49 -8.65 13.65
C ALA A 231 -7.90 -7.49 12.74
N PRO A 232 -8.96 -6.72 13.10
CA PRO A 232 -9.35 -5.52 12.35
C PRO A 232 -8.50 -4.32 12.76
N THR A 233 -8.27 -3.37 11.83
CA THR A 233 -7.60 -2.10 12.13
C THR A 233 -8.34 -1.26 13.17
N LEU A 234 -9.68 -1.34 13.23
CA LEU A 234 -10.45 -0.68 14.30
C LEU A 234 -9.97 -1.09 15.71
N GLY A 235 -9.36 -2.28 15.83
CA GLY A 235 -8.82 -2.82 17.09
C GLY A 235 -7.65 -2.04 17.68
N VAL A 236 -7.01 -1.14 16.93
CA VAL A 236 -5.97 -0.24 17.49
C VAL A 236 -6.53 0.73 18.55
N TYR A 237 -7.89 0.77 18.65
CA TYR A 237 -8.65 1.43 19.69
C TYR A 237 -9.67 0.44 20.26
N LEU A 238 -9.23 -0.41 21.21
CA LEU A 238 -10.03 -1.51 21.77
C LEU A 238 -11.48 -1.14 22.17
N PRO A 239 -11.75 0.04 22.77
CA PRO A 239 -13.12 0.39 23.14
C PRO A 239 -14.13 0.41 21.99
N TYR A 240 -13.68 0.58 20.75
CA TYR A 240 -14.58 0.52 19.59
C TYR A 240 -15.02 -0.92 19.24
N LEU A 241 -14.31 -1.93 19.73
CA LEU A 241 -14.68 -3.36 19.56
C LEU A 241 -15.52 -3.90 20.70
N GLU A 242 -15.72 -3.16 21.78
CA GLU A 242 -16.51 -3.61 22.92
C GLU A 242 -17.96 -3.90 22.53
N GLU A 243 -18.55 -4.87 23.20
CA GLU A 243 -19.95 -5.22 23.00
C GLU A 243 -20.87 -4.00 23.29
N GLY A 244 -21.74 -3.70 22.35
CA GLY A 244 -22.63 -2.54 22.44
C GLY A 244 -22.09 -1.27 21.79
N ASN A 245 -20.80 -1.18 21.44
CA ASN A 245 -20.29 -0.08 20.63
C ASN A 245 -20.86 -0.18 19.20
N PRO A 246 -21.46 0.90 18.65
CA PRO A 246 -22.05 0.87 17.31
C PRO A 246 -21.07 0.45 16.22
N LEU A 247 -19.80 0.86 16.32
CA LEU A 247 -18.78 0.59 15.32
C LEU A 247 -18.38 -0.90 15.29
N SER A 248 -18.54 -1.64 16.38
CA SER A 248 -18.24 -3.07 16.41
C SER A 248 -19.01 -3.88 15.35
N LYS A 249 -20.16 -3.36 14.89
CA LYS A 249 -20.95 -3.96 13.81
C LYS A 249 -20.35 -3.77 12.41
N GLY A 250 -19.43 -2.83 12.28
CA GLY A 250 -18.72 -2.54 11.04
C GLY A 250 -17.58 -3.50 10.73
N VAL A 251 -17.13 -4.33 11.70
CA VAL A 251 -16.06 -5.31 11.47
C VAL A 251 -16.65 -6.65 11.01
N ALA A 252 -15.94 -7.34 10.11
CA ALA A 252 -16.36 -8.64 9.60
C ALA A 252 -15.14 -9.51 9.26
N LYS A 253 -15.30 -10.83 9.30
CA LYS A 253 -14.24 -11.75 8.85
C LYS A 253 -14.04 -11.65 7.33
N ILE A 254 -12.83 -11.98 6.90
CA ILE A 254 -12.40 -11.92 5.50
C ILE A 254 -13.29 -12.73 4.55
N ASP A 255 -13.89 -13.83 5.02
CA ASP A 255 -14.83 -14.62 4.22
C ASP A 255 -16.05 -13.81 3.78
N GLN A 256 -16.50 -12.86 4.62
CA GLN A 256 -17.58 -11.95 4.27
C GLN A 256 -17.18 -10.99 3.14
N PHE A 257 -15.92 -10.51 3.12
CA PHE A 257 -15.43 -9.71 2.00
C PHE A 257 -15.56 -10.44 0.66
N TYR A 258 -15.11 -11.70 0.62
CA TYR A 258 -15.22 -12.50 -0.60
C TYR A 258 -16.68 -12.75 -1.02
N ALA A 259 -17.56 -12.96 -0.03
CA ALA A 259 -18.99 -13.13 -0.29
C ALA A 259 -19.63 -11.83 -0.81
N ASP A 260 -19.33 -10.69 -0.19
CA ASP A 260 -19.85 -9.38 -0.59
C ASP A 260 -19.35 -8.97 -1.98
N ALA A 261 -18.06 -9.18 -2.26
CA ALA A 261 -17.48 -8.94 -3.58
C ALA A 261 -18.15 -9.79 -4.66
N ALA A 262 -18.33 -11.10 -4.41
CA ALA A 262 -18.96 -12.00 -5.36
C ALA A 262 -20.44 -11.66 -5.64
N ALA A 263 -21.14 -11.11 -4.63
CA ALA A 263 -22.54 -10.73 -4.74
C ALA A 263 -22.75 -9.31 -5.31
N GLY A 264 -21.69 -8.50 -5.48
CA GLY A 264 -21.81 -7.10 -5.84
C GLY A 264 -22.37 -6.24 -4.70
N HIS A 265 -22.06 -6.58 -3.46
CA HIS A 265 -22.54 -5.91 -2.25
C HIS A 265 -21.41 -5.24 -1.46
N LEU A 266 -20.31 -4.88 -2.12
CA LEU A 266 -19.23 -4.15 -1.44
C LEU A 266 -19.77 -2.83 -0.86
N PRO A 267 -19.44 -2.49 0.40
CA PRO A 267 -19.68 -1.16 0.94
C PRO A 267 -18.96 -0.06 0.16
N ALA A 268 -19.35 1.19 0.37
CA ALA A 268 -18.66 2.34 -0.22
C ALA A 268 -17.20 2.46 0.24
N TYR A 269 -16.88 2.01 1.45
CA TYR A 269 -15.51 1.90 1.95
C TYR A 269 -15.25 0.52 2.54
N CYS A 270 -14.19 -0.13 2.10
CA CYS A 270 -13.72 -1.41 2.60
C CYS A 270 -12.25 -1.28 3.00
N LEU A 271 -11.92 -1.59 4.25
CA LEU A 271 -10.55 -1.89 4.66
C LEU A 271 -10.40 -3.40 4.71
N VAL A 272 -9.34 -3.95 4.14
CA VAL A 272 -9.13 -5.40 4.04
C VAL A 272 -7.77 -5.75 4.65
N GLU A 273 -7.81 -6.55 5.70
CA GLU A 273 -6.66 -6.88 6.52
C GLU A 273 -6.22 -8.33 6.32
N PRO A 274 -4.92 -8.57 6.13
CA PRO A 274 -4.34 -9.91 6.03
C PRO A 274 -4.37 -10.66 7.37
N ASP A 275 -3.86 -11.87 7.38
CA ASP A 275 -3.52 -12.59 8.60
C ASP A 275 -2.11 -12.18 9.07
N TYR A 276 -2.06 -11.43 10.16
CA TYR A 276 -0.81 -10.94 10.76
C TYR A 276 0.16 -12.03 11.22
N ASN A 277 -0.30 -13.27 11.29
CA ASN A 277 0.57 -14.40 11.63
C ASN A 277 1.08 -15.17 10.40
N ARG A 278 0.60 -14.81 9.16
CA ARG A 278 0.88 -15.64 8.00
C ARG A 278 1.01 -14.90 6.68
N SER A 279 0.16 -13.90 6.40
CA SER A 279 0.03 -13.33 5.06
C SER A 279 0.04 -11.81 5.04
N SER A 280 0.53 -11.19 6.11
CA SER A 280 0.70 -9.74 6.17
C SER A 280 1.98 -9.24 5.51
N GLU A 281 2.89 -10.15 5.19
CA GLU A 281 4.28 -9.89 4.77
C GLU A 281 5.21 -9.47 5.92
N GLU A 282 4.71 -9.40 7.16
CA GLU A 282 5.52 -9.16 8.36
C GLU A 282 6.62 -10.19 8.53
N ASP A 283 7.84 -9.76 8.86
CA ASP A 283 8.94 -10.65 9.20
C ASP A 283 8.61 -11.52 10.44
N PRO A 284 8.97 -12.79 10.46
CA PRO A 284 9.74 -13.56 9.47
C PRO A 284 8.86 -14.40 8.52
N GLN A 285 7.70 -13.91 8.13
CA GLN A 285 6.78 -14.65 7.27
C GLN A 285 7.37 -14.89 5.87
N ASP A 286 6.86 -15.93 5.21
CA ASP A 286 7.08 -16.12 3.78
C ASP A 286 6.27 -15.08 3.00
N ILE A 287 6.96 -14.13 2.35
CA ILE A 287 6.36 -13.02 1.63
C ILE A 287 5.43 -13.49 0.48
N GLN A 288 5.62 -14.70 -0.03
CA GLN A 288 4.76 -15.26 -1.07
C GLN A 288 3.33 -15.52 -0.58
N PHE A 289 3.11 -15.72 0.72
CA PHE A 289 1.75 -15.79 1.26
C PHE A 289 1.03 -14.45 1.19
N GLY A 290 1.75 -13.33 1.36
CA GLY A 290 1.21 -11.99 1.14
C GLY A 290 0.89 -11.73 -0.32
N ASP A 291 1.82 -12.03 -1.25
CA ASP A 291 1.60 -11.96 -2.70
C ASP A 291 0.36 -12.78 -3.13
N GLN A 292 0.17 -13.95 -2.52
CA GLN A 292 -1.00 -14.79 -2.76
C GLN A 292 -2.29 -14.18 -2.19
N PHE A 293 -2.24 -13.62 -0.98
CA PHE A 293 -3.38 -12.95 -0.35
C PHE A 293 -3.83 -11.74 -1.19
N LEU A 294 -2.90 -10.86 -1.58
CA LEU A 294 -3.16 -9.76 -2.50
C LEU A 294 -3.80 -10.24 -3.80
N GLY A 295 -3.26 -11.32 -4.38
CA GLY A 295 -3.83 -11.95 -5.56
C GLY A 295 -5.28 -12.39 -5.37
N GLY A 296 -5.61 -12.92 -4.20
CA GLY A 296 -6.97 -13.32 -3.83
C GLY A 296 -7.92 -12.13 -3.75
N VAL A 297 -7.52 -11.07 -3.03
CA VAL A 297 -8.31 -9.85 -2.85
C VAL A 297 -8.55 -9.15 -4.19
N VAL A 298 -7.48 -8.92 -4.96
CA VAL A 298 -7.59 -8.25 -6.27
C VAL A 298 -8.49 -9.05 -7.23
N ASN A 299 -8.34 -10.37 -7.28
CA ASN A 299 -9.20 -11.22 -8.10
C ASN A 299 -10.68 -11.15 -7.67
N ALA A 300 -10.95 -11.10 -6.37
CA ALA A 300 -12.31 -10.95 -5.86
C ALA A 300 -12.93 -9.63 -6.31
N VAL A 301 -12.20 -8.51 -6.18
CA VAL A 301 -12.66 -7.18 -6.59
C VAL A 301 -12.85 -7.12 -8.12
N MET A 302 -11.86 -7.56 -8.90
CA MET A 302 -11.94 -7.52 -10.36
C MET A 302 -13.02 -8.43 -10.95
N SER A 303 -13.42 -9.48 -10.21
CA SER A 303 -14.51 -10.38 -10.61
C SER A 303 -15.87 -9.94 -10.06
N SER A 304 -15.90 -8.90 -9.21
CA SER A 304 -17.13 -8.37 -8.62
C SER A 304 -17.97 -7.61 -9.65
N PRO A 305 -19.30 -7.68 -9.57
CA PRO A 305 -20.19 -6.75 -10.28
C PRO A 305 -19.90 -5.27 -9.98
N ASN A 306 -19.31 -4.95 -8.81
CA ASN A 306 -18.93 -3.60 -8.43
C ASN A 306 -17.62 -3.10 -9.11
N TRP A 307 -16.85 -3.98 -9.76
CA TRP A 307 -15.54 -3.63 -10.35
C TRP A 307 -15.54 -2.34 -11.18
N PRO A 308 -16.52 -2.08 -12.06
CA PRO A 308 -16.50 -0.88 -12.92
C PRO A 308 -16.53 0.45 -12.17
N THR A 309 -16.98 0.45 -10.91
CA THR A 309 -17.09 1.64 -10.05
C THR A 309 -16.22 1.54 -8.79
N THR A 310 -15.21 0.65 -8.80
CA THR A 310 -14.35 0.40 -7.64
C THR A 310 -12.95 0.95 -7.85
N MET A 311 -12.45 1.73 -6.88
CA MET A 311 -11.04 2.05 -6.71
C MET A 311 -10.43 1.06 -5.72
N LEU A 312 -9.43 0.29 -6.16
CA LEU A 312 -8.65 -0.58 -5.29
C LEU A 312 -7.27 0.05 -5.05
N ILE A 313 -6.88 0.15 -3.80
CA ILE A 313 -5.60 0.65 -3.34
C ILE A 313 -5.00 -0.40 -2.42
N TRP A 314 -3.73 -0.78 -2.60
CA TRP A 314 -2.99 -1.51 -1.57
C TRP A 314 -1.72 -0.76 -1.18
N THR A 315 -1.39 -0.85 0.10
CA THR A 315 -0.25 -0.17 0.73
C THR A 315 0.53 -1.16 1.57
#